data_f773a014c6367462ed77edc5c7d78148
#
_entry.id   f773a014c6367462ed77edc5c7d78148
#
_cell.length_a   1.000
_cell.length_b   1.000
_cell.length_c   1.000
_cell.angle_alpha   90.00
_cell.angle_beta   90.00
_cell.angle_gamma   90.00
#
_symmetry.space_group_name_H-M   'P 1'
#
loop_
_entity.id
_entity.type
_entity.pdbx_description
1 polymer ?
#
loop_
_entity_poly.entity_id
_entity_poly.type
_entity_poly.pdbx_seq_one_letter_code
_entity_poly.pdbx_strand_id
1 'polypeptide(L)'
;STPSRAQAWAITSPGGAGGSSFPLHTIEAMEPAEQERLRLHLMDLRYTDEFLAVNPFDRMLVDMAVAARATPKDERTARGERLQLQGRAGHDVWDRLPRISCPVLVESGEFDALAPPDNGRSIASRVQFGEFRSFVGGHGFLWQDRTAWPSVVEWLRTEGDALSR
;
A
#
# COMPACT_ATOMS: atom_id res chain seq x y z
N SER A 1 33.06 -11.05 5.51
CA SER A 1 31.70 -11.47 5.20
C SER A 1 31.10 -10.44 4.26
N THR A 2 30.82 -10.82 3.03
CA THR A 2 30.10 -10.00 2.07
C THR A 2 28.75 -9.63 2.67
N PRO A 3 28.36 -8.34 2.73
CA PRO A 3 27.03 -7.98 3.21
C PRO A 3 26.02 -8.66 2.31
N SER A 4 25.07 -9.36 2.92
CA SER A 4 23.99 -10.00 2.21
C SER A 4 23.22 -8.91 1.44
N ARG A 5 23.14 -9.06 0.12
CA ARG A 5 22.36 -8.18 -0.77
C ARG A 5 20.88 -8.43 -0.53
N ALA A 6 20.32 -7.90 0.54
CA ALA A 6 18.89 -7.89 0.75
C ALA A 6 18.39 -6.48 0.41
N GLN A 7 17.79 -6.34 -0.76
CA GLN A 7 16.98 -5.17 -1.09
C GLN A 7 15.57 -5.47 -0.62
N ALA A 8 15.05 -4.67 0.30
CA ALA A 8 13.70 -4.81 0.80
C ALA A 8 12.82 -3.76 0.16
N TRP A 9 11.73 -4.20 -0.42
CA TRP A 9 10.69 -3.35 -0.98
C TRP A 9 9.42 -3.49 -0.15
N ALA A 10 8.96 -2.40 0.44
CA ALA A 10 7.74 -2.38 1.24
C ALA A 10 6.74 -1.41 0.63
N ILE A 11 5.61 -1.92 0.17
CA ILE A 11 4.54 -1.12 -0.44
C ILE A 11 3.49 -0.70 0.57
N THR A 12 3.35 -1.39 1.68
CA THR A 12 2.26 -1.12 2.63
C THR A 12 2.75 -1.11 4.05
N SER A 13 2.28 -0.16 4.82
CA SER A 13 2.37 -0.20 6.26
C SER A 13 0.98 -0.45 6.83
N PRO A 14 0.69 -1.62 7.33
CA PRO A 14 -0.37 -1.74 8.33
C PRO A 14 0.07 -0.94 9.53
N GLY A 15 -0.82 -0.31 10.25
CA GLY A 15 -0.54 0.41 11.49
C GLY A 15 0.51 -0.25 12.38
N GLY A 16 0.60 0.14 13.53
CA GLY A 16 1.63 -0.20 14.51
C GLY A 16 1.99 1.08 15.23
N ALA A 17 2.96 1.04 16.12
CA ALA A 17 3.31 2.18 16.97
C ALA A 17 3.72 3.44 16.19
N GLY A 18 4.10 3.32 14.93
CA GLY A 18 4.60 4.43 14.09
C GLY A 18 3.64 4.93 13.03
N GLY A 19 2.41 4.43 12.96
CA GLY A 19 1.51 4.80 11.88
C GLY A 19 0.04 4.57 12.14
N SER A 20 -0.78 5.01 11.19
CA SER A 20 -2.23 4.83 11.21
C SER A 20 -2.71 4.35 9.86
N SER A 21 -3.21 3.12 9.79
CA SER A 21 -3.93 2.61 8.61
C SER A 21 -5.41 2.54 8.92
N PHE A 22 -6.24 2.68 7.89
CA PHE A 22 -7.67 2.56 8.06
C PHE A 22 -8.04 1.17 8.61
N PRO A 23 -8.86 1.08 9.67
CA PRO A 23 -9.23 -0.18 10.31
C PRO A 23 -10.30 -0.93 9.49
N LEU A 24 -9.93 -1.57 8.40
CA LEU A 24 -10.84 -2.25 7.46
C LEU A 24 -11.81 -3.24 8.12
N HIS A 25 -11.47 -3.78 9.30
CA HIS A 25 -12.37 -4.67 10.03
C HIS A 25 -13.63 -3.95 10.56
N THR A 26 -13.63 -2.63 10.64
CA THR A 26 -14.80 -1.87 11.13
C THR A 26 -15.91 -1.73 10.09
N ILE A 27 -15.61 -2.01 8.81
CA ILE A 27 -16.60 -1.91 7.73
C ILE A 27 -17.20 -3.26 7.34
N GLU A 28 -16.86 -4.35 8.03
CA GLU A 28 -17.38 -5.69 7.71
C GLU A 28 -18.92 -5.80 7.84
N ALA A 29 -19.54 -4.98 8.65
CA ALA A 29 -20.99 -4.96 8.84
C ALA A 29 -21.76 -4.15 7.79
N MET A 30 -21.06 -3.45 6.89
CA MET A 30 -21.68 -2.66 5.82
C MET A 30 -22.19 -3.57 4.70
N GLU A 31 -23.16 -3.07 3.93
CA GLU A 31 -23.56 -3.74 2.69
C GLU A 31 -22.39 -3.90 1.72
N PRO A 32 -22.22 -5.06 1.03
CA PRO A 32 -21.05 -5.36 0.23
C PRO A 32 -20.69 -4.29 -0.80
N ALA A 33 -21.67 -3.69 -1.46
CA ALA A 33 -21.45 -2.64 -2.45
C ALA A 33 -20.95 -1.33 -1.81
N GLU A 34 -21.48 -0.96 -0.65
CA GLU A 34 -21.03 0.23 0.10
C GLU A 34 -19.63 0.03 0.67
N GLN A 35 -19.38 -1.16 1.23
CA GLN A 35 -18.06 -1.56 1.69
C GLN A 35 -17.02 -1.42 0.59
N GLU A 36 -17.31 -1.89 -0.63
CA GLU A 36 -16.37 -1.83 -1.74
C GLU A 36 -16.16 -0.39 -2.23
N ARG A 37 -17.23 0.42 -2.33
CA ARG A 37 -17.07 1.86 -2.68
C ARG A 37 -16.19 2.60 -1.69
N LEU A 38 -16.43 2.39 -0.39
CA LEU A 38 -15.59 3.00 0.64
C LEU A 38 -14.15 2.51 0.53
N ARG A 39 -13.93 1.21 0.31
CA ARG A 39 -12.59 0.64 0.14
C ARG A 39 -11.87 1.25 -1.06
N LEU A 40 -12.55 1.40 -2.19
CA LEU A 40 -11.98 2.01 -3.39
C LEU A 40 -11.67 3.50 -3.20
N HIS A 41 -12.54 4.24 -2.52
CA HIS A 41 -12.25 5.62 -2.14
C HIS A 41 -11.04 5.72 -1.19
N LEU A 42 -10.90 4.80 -0.24
CA LEU A 42 -9.73 4.75 0.64
C LEU A 42 -8.44 4.33 -0.10
N MET A 43 -8.57 3.52 -1.15
CA MET A 43 -7.44 3.18 -2.02
C MET A 43 -6.96 4.40 -2.82
N ASP A 44 -7.87 5.29 -3.19
CA ASP A 44 -7.52 6.55 -3.87
C ASP A 44 -8.54 7.63 -3.52
N LEU A 45 -8.12 8.57 -2.69
CA LEU A 45 -8.98 9.68 -2.21
C LEU A 45 -9.54 10.56 -3.34
N ARG A 46 -8.99 10.47 -4.55
CA ARG A 46 -9.53 11.17 -5.72
C ARG A 46 -10.81 10.52 -6.25
N TYR A 47 -11.11 9.26 -5.91
CA TYR A 47 -12.30 8.55 -6.35
C TYR A 47 -13.57 9.07 -5.64
N THR A 48 -13.89 10.33 -5.93
CA THR A 48 -15.17 10.97 -5.57
C THR A 48 -16.14 10.89 -6.73
N ASP A 49 -17.42 11.14 -6.49
CA ASP A 49 -18.44 11.13 -7.54
C ASP A 49 -18.12 12.16 -8.64
N GLU A 50 -17.61 13.34 -8.26
CA GLU A 50 -17.22 14.40 -9.19
C GLU A 50 -16.03 13.99 -10.05
N PHE A 51 -15.01 13.38 -9.45
CA PHE A 51 -13.86 12.87 -10.20
C PHE A 51 -14.28 11.77 -11.17
N LEU A 52 -15.06 10.81 -10.72
CA LEU A 52 -15.51 9.69 -11.52
C LEU A 52 -16.47 10.13 -12.65
N ALA A 53 -17.22 11.22 -12.48
CA ALA A 53 -18.08 11.79 -13.52
C ALA A 53 -17.30 12.26 -14.74
N VAL A 54 -16.07 12.74 -14.57
CA VAL A 54 -15.22 13.27 -15.66
C VAL A 54 -14.07 12.32 -16.04
N ASN A 55 -13.93 11.18 -15.36
CA ASN A 55 -12.94 10.15 -15.63
C ASN A 55 -13.62 8.80 -15.91
N PRO A 56 -14.17 8.59 -17.12
CA PRO A 56 -15.00 7.43 -17.43
C PRO A 56 -14.27 6.08 -17.33
N PHE A 57 -12.97 6.07 -17.55
CA PHE A 57 -12.16 4.84 -17.39
C PHE A 57 -12.07 4.42 -15.90
N ASP A 58 -11.74 5.36 -15.00
CA ASP A 58 -11.72 5.08 -13.57
C ASP A 58 -13.11 4.70 -13.06
N ARG A 59 -14.16 5.38 -13.54
CA ARG A 59 -15.55 5.02 -13.25
C ARG A 59 -15.85 3.57 -13.60
N MET A 60 -15.48 3.16 -14.81
CA MET A 60 -15.66 1.78 -15.25
C MET A 60 -14.96 0.78 -14.32
N LEU A 61 -13.71 1.05 -13.93
CA LEU A 61 -12.96 0.18 -13.02
C LEU A 61 -13.62 0.07 -11.64
N VAL A 62 -14.09 1.20 -11.10
CA VAL A 62 -14.83 1.24 -9.83
C VAL A 62 -16.12 0.43 -9.92
N ASP A 63 -16.94 0.64 -10.97
CA ASP A 63 -18.20 -0.06 -11.14
C ASP A 63 -18.00 -1.58 -11.32
N MET A 64 -16.96 -1.99 -12.05
CA MET A 64 -16.57 -3.40 -12.18
C MET A 64 -16.16 -4.02 -10.84
N ALA A 65 -15.38 -3.32 -10.04
CA ALA A 65 -14.94 -3.80 -8.72
C ALA A 65 -16.13 -3.94 -7.75
N VAL A 66 -17.05 -2.98 -7.74
CA VAL A 66 -18.27 -3.03 -6.94
C VAL A 66 -19.15 -4.20 -7.36
N ALA A 67 -19.34 -4.40 -8.69
CA ALA A 67 -20.12 -5.53 -9.20
C ALA A 67 -19.48 -6.89 -8.86
N ALA A 68 -18.16 -7.00 -8.95
CA ALA A 68 -17.44 -8.21 -8.58
C ALA A 68 -17.58 -8.53 -7.07
N ARG A 69 -17.62 -7.52 -6.22
CA ARG A 69 -17.79 -7.69 -4.76
C ARG A 69 -19.19 -8.21 -4.40
N ALA A 70 -20.21 -7.88 -5.18
CA ALA A 70 -21.56 -8.38 -4.98
C ALA A 70 -21.70 -9.90 -5.25
N THR A 71 -20.73 -10.50 -5.95
CA THR A 71 -20.71 -11.95 -6.22
C THR A 71 -20.36 -12.71 -4.94
N PRO A 72 -21.18 -13.69 -4.51
CA PRO A 72 -20.88 -14.50 -3.33
C PRO A 72 -19.53 -15.21 -3.46
N LYS A 73 -18.70 -15.13 -2.42
CA LYS A 73 -17.43 -15.83 -2.37
C LYS A 73 -17.62 -17.22 -1.80
N ASP A 74 -16.81 -18.17 -2.31
CA ASP A 74 -16.72 -19.47 -1.67
C ASP A 74 -16.17 -19.36 -0.23
N GLU A 75 -16.46 -20.36 0.60
CA GLU A 75 -16.10 -20.36 2.03
C GLU A 75 -14.60 -20.28 2.26
N ARG A 76 -13.79 -20.90 1.39
CA ARG A 76 -12.32 -20.89 1.51
C ARG A 76 -11.78 -19.48 1.29
N THR A 77 -12.26 -18.79 0.27
CA THR A 77 -11.89 -17.40 -0.03
C THR A 77 -12.29 -16.46 1.10
N ALA A 78 -13.54 -16.56 1.57
CA ALA A 78 -14.04 -15.75 2.68
C ALA A 78 -13.25 -15.98 3.98
N ARG A 79 -12.90 -17.25 4.27
CA ARG A 79 -12.02 -17.59 5.41
C ARG A 79 -10.62 -16.99 5.25
N GLY A 80 -10.04 -17.05 4.05
CA GLY A 80 -8.72 -16.49 3.75
C GLY A 80 -8.66 -15.00 4.02
N GLU A 81 -9.66 -14.26 3.55
CA GLU A 81 -9.78 -12.82 3.79
C GLU A 81 -9.87 -12.47 5.28
N ARG A 82 -10.71 -13.18 6.03
CA ARG A 82 -10.81 -12.98 7.49
C ARG A 82 -9.48 -13.21 8.21
N LEU A 83 -8.78 -14.30 7.87
CA LEU A 83 -7.48 -14.61 8.47
C LEU A 83 -6.42 -13.55 8.12
N GLN A 84 -6.45 -13.02 6.89
CA GLN A 84 -5.56 -11.94 6.47
C GLN A 84 -5.82 -10.64 7.27
N LEU A 85 -7.09 -10.27 7.47
CA LEU A 85 -7.45 -9.11 8.28
C LEU A 85 -7.05 -9.27 9.75
N GLN A 86 -7.26 -10.47 10.32
CA GLN A 86 -6.83 -10.80 11.69
C GLN A 86 -5.30 -10.71 11.83
N GLY A 87 -4.55 -11.30 10.88
CA GLY A 87 -3.09 -11.21 10.87
C GLY A 87 -2.60 -9.76 10.77
N ARG A 88 -3.27 -8.94 9.96
CA ARG A 88 -2.97 -7.52 9.83
C ARG A 88 -3.23 -6.74 11.13
N ALA A 89 -4.32 -7.02 11.83
CA ALA A 89 -4.70 -6.30 13.05
C ALA A 89 -3.65 -6.43 14.18
N GLY A 90 -2.96 -7.59 14.26
CA GLY A 90 -1.91 -7.85 15.25
C GLY A 90 -0.49 -7.55 14.76
N HIS A 91 -0.32 -7.06 13.52
CA HIS A 91 1.01 -6.85 12.95
C HIS A 91 1.61 -5.54 13.44
N ASP A 92 2.67 -5.63 14.25
CA ASP A 92 3.52 -4.51 14.66
C ASP A 92 5.00 -4.93 14.60
N VAL A 93 5.77 -4.22 13.78
CA VAL A 93 7.20 -4.45 13.63
C VAL A 93 8.02 -3.19 13.94
N TRP A 94 7.39 -2.16 14.50
CA TRP A 94 7.98 -0.86 14.71
C TRP A 94 9.33 -0.91 15.42
N ASP A 95 9.42 -1.66 16.52
CA ASP A 95 10.66 -1.78 17.30
C ASP A 95 11.73 -2.65 16.63
N ARG A 96 11.38 -3.34 15.54
CA ARG A 96 12.32 -4.16 14.77
C ARG A 96 12.92 -3.43 13.57
N LEU A 97 12.28 -2.35 13.09
CA LEU A 97 12.75 -1.57 11.93
C LEU A 97 14.22 -1.13 12.04
N PRO A 98 14.73 -0.66 13.21
CA PRO A 98 16.14 -0.27 13.32
C PRO A 98 17.15 -1.41 13.16
N ARG A 99 16.70 -2.66 13.14
CA ARG A 99 17.55 -3.84 12.92
C ARG A 99 17.81 -4.10 11.44
N ILE A 100 17.11 -3.41 10.54
CA ILE A 100 17.31 -3.51 9.10
C ILE A 100 18.59 -2.72 8.76
N SER A 101 19.61 -3.44 8.30
CA SER A 101 20.94 -2.89 7.99
C SER A 101 21.21 -2.75 6.49
N CYS A 102 20.28 -3.12 5.63
CA CYS A 102 20.37 -2.89 4.19
C CYS A 102 19.65 -1.58 3.80
N PRO A 103 19.96 -0.99 2.64
CA PRO A 103 19.17 0.10 2.08
C PRO A 103 17.70 -0.32 1.89
N VAL A 104 16.78 0.59 2.20
CA VAL A 104 15.33 0.39 2.07
C VAL A 104 14.72 1.58 1.35
N LEU A 105 14.08 1.33 0.21
CA LEU A 105 13.20 2.29 -0.43
C LEU A 105 11.77 2.03 0.03
N VAL A 106 11.12 3.08 0.52
CA VAL A 106 9.71 3.07 0.89
C VAL A 106 8.96 4.01 -0.04
N GLU A 107 7.94 3.50 -0.71
CA GLU A 107 7.17 4.26 -1.67
C GLU A 107 5.69 4.26 -1.32
N SER A 108 5.00 5.38 -1.58
CA SER A 108 3.57 5.55 -1.32
C SER A 108 2.91 6.40 -2.38
N GLY A 109 1.62 6.18 -2.61
CA GLY A 109 0.78 7.10 -3.36
C GLY A 109 0.33 8.27 -2.48
N GLU A 110 0.30 9.49 -3.03
CA GLU A 110 -0.07 10.72 -2.32
C GLU A 110 -1.52 10.71 -1.81
N PHE A 111 -2.39 9.95 -2.49
CA PHE A 111 -3.82 9.86 -2.22
C PHE A 111 -4.24 8.54 -1.59
N ASP A 112 -3.28 7.76 -1.06
CA ASP A 112 -3.54 6.50 -0.38
C ASP A 112 -4.01 6.75 1.07
N ALA A 113 -5.26 6.44 1.37
CA ALA A 113 -5.80 6.49 2.73
C ALA A 113 -5.85 5.11 3.42
N LEU A 114 -5.62 4.02 2.69
CA LEU A 114 -5.46 2.69 3.30
C LEU A 114 -4.13 2.56 4.04
N ALA A 115 -3.07 3.06 3.42
CA ALA A 115 -1.74 3.12 3.97
C ALA A 115 -1.15 4.53 3.72
N PRO A 116 -1.55 5.54 4.51
CA PRO A 116 -1.18 6.93 4.27
C PRO A 116 0.32 7.13 4.09
N PRO A 117 0.75 8.08 3.22
CA PRO A 117 2.18 8.35 2.96
C PRO A 117 2.99 8.62 4.23
N ASP A 118 2.38 9.16 5.27
CA ASP A 118 3.04 9.41 6.55
C ASP A 118 3.51 8.11 7.24
N ASN A 119 2.83 6.99 7.01
CA ASN A 119 3.30 5.69 7.47
C ASN A 119 4.61 5.31 6.77
N GLY A 120 4.68 5.54 5.46
CA GLY A 120 5.89 5.31 4.67
C GLY A 120 7.05 6.19 5.12
N ARG A 121 6.79 7.48 5.38
CA ARG A 121 7.80 8.42 5.93
C ARG A 121 8.31 7.94 7.29
N SER A 122 7.40 7.51 8.16
CA SER A 122 7.74 6.99 9.49
C SER A 122 8.62 5.75 9.40
N ILE A 123 8.31 4.80 8.50
CA ILE A 123 9.14 3.61 8.26
C ILE A 123 10.54 4.02 7.77
N ALA A 124 10.61 4.85 6.73
CA ALA A 124 11.88 5.28 6.15
C ALA A 124 12.77 5.99 7.18
N SER A 125 12.18 6.82 8.06
CA SER A 125 12.92 7.49 9.13
C SER A 125 13.42 6.56 10.24
N ARG A 126 12.82 5.37 10.37
CA ARG A 126 13.13 4.41 11.44
C ARG A 126 14.18 3.38 11.05
N VAL A 127 14.33 3.09 9.76
CA VAL A 127 15.38 2.19 9.26
C VAL A 127 16.69 2.94 9.08
N GLN A 128 17.82 2.24 9.21
CA GLN A 128 19.15 2.86 9.21
C GLN A 128 19.49 3.57 7.90
N PHE A 129 19.10 2.98 6.76
CA PHE A 129 19.35 3.50 5.42
C PHE A 129 18.03 3.57 4.65
N GLY A 130 17.08 4.36 5.17
CA GLY A 130 15.75 4.51 4.60
C GLY A 130 15.65 5.71 3.67
N GLU A 131 15.05 5.50 2.51
CA GLU A 131 14.65 6.54 1.58
C GLU A 131 13.13 6.49 1.38
N PHE A 132 12.47 7.65 1.31
CA PHE A 132 11.04 7.75 1.06
C PHE A 132 10.78 8.51 -0.24
N ARG A 133 9.88 7.96 -1.08
CA ARG A 133 9.36 8.63 -2.27
C ARG A 133 7.84 8.58 -2.30
N SER A 134 7.20 9.65 -2.81
CA SER A 134 5.77 9.66 -3.08
C SER A 134 5.49 9.92 -4.56
N PHE A 135 4.37 9.37 -5.04
CA PHE A 135 3.95 9.42 -6.43
C PHE A 135 2.49 9.84 -6.54
N VAL A 136 2.12 10.43 -7.67
CA VAL A 136 0.75 10.83 -7.95
C VAL A 136 -0.12 9.60 -8.16
N GLY A 137 -0.82 9.20 -7.11
CA GLY A 137 -1.67 8.00 -7.13
C GLY A 137 -2.19 7.67 -5.74
N GLY A 138 -3.07 6.70 -5.66
CA GLY A 138 -3.52 6.08 -4.43
C GLY A 138 -2.70 4.83 -4.10
N HIS A 139 -3.32 3.84 -3.50
CA HIS A 139 -2.71 2.53 -3.16
C HIS A 139 -2.15 1.79 -4.39
N GLY A 140 -2.67 2.11 -5.58
CA GLY A 140 -2.23 1.58 -6.87
C GLY A 140 -1.23 2.47 -7.62
N PHE A 141 -0.53 3.39 -6.96
CA PHE A 141 0.35 4.40 -7.58
C PHE A 141 1.34 3.83 -8.61
N LEU A 142 1.83 2.62 -8.41
CA LEU A 142 2.74 1.94 -9.36
C LEU A 142 2.16 1.79 -10.77
N TRP A 143 0.84 1.78 -10.91
CA TRP A 143 0.12 1.68 -12.17
C TRP A 143 -0.45 3.04 -12.62
N GLN A 144 -0.63 3.97 -11.69
CA GLN A 144 -1.23 5.27 -11.92
C GLN A 144 -0.18 6.33 -12.30
N ASP A 145 1.02 6.25 -11.72
CA ASP A 145 2.14 7.16 -12.03
C ASP A 145 3.19 6.43 -12.88
N ARG A 146 3.39 6.94 -14.10
CA ARG A 146 4.37 6.35 -15.04
C ARG A 146 5.82 6.47 -14.60
N THR A 147 6.12 7.32 -13.62
CA THR A 147 7.46 7.52 -13.09
C THR A 147 7.81 6.57 -11.95
N ALA A 148 6.81 5.92 -11.33
CA ALA A 148 7.02 5.06 -10.17
C ALA A 148 7.90 3.84 -10.49
N TRP A 149 7.55 3.02 -11.48
CA TRP A 149 8.37 1.87 -11.88
C TRP A 149 9.80 2.23 -12.31
N PRO A 150 10.03 3.24 -13.19
CA PRO A 150 11.37 3.71 -13.51
C PRO A 150 12.16 4.11 -12.25
N SER A 151 11.54 4.77 -11.29
CA SER A 151 12.15 5.17 -10.02
C SER A 151 12.64 3.96 -9.21
N VAL A 152 11.81 2.93 -9.07
CA VAL A 152 12.20 1.66 -8.41
C VAL A 152 13.41 1.03 -9.11
N VAL A 153 13.34 0.89 -10.43
CA VAL A 153 14.41 0.24 -11.23
C VAL A 153 15.72 1.01 -11.12
N GLU A 154 15.66 2.35 -11.17
CA GLU A 154 16.85 3.20 -11.03
C GLU A 154 17.48 3.04 -9.66
N TRP A 155 16.65 3.11 -8.58
CA TRP A 155 17.13 2.93 -7.22
C TRP A 155 17.81 1.57 -7.02
N LEU A 156 17.21 0.50 -7.51
CA LEU A 156 17.76 -0.85 -7.44
C LEU A 156 19.13 -0.97 -8.16
N ARG A 157 19.32 -0.26 -9.27
CA ARG A 157 20.60 -0.23 -10.00
C ARG A 157 21.66 0.54 -9.23
N THR A 158 21.31 1.73 -8.73
CA THR A 158 22.22 2.62 -8.02
C THR A 158 22.74 1.98 -6.73
N GLU A 159 21.86 1.42 -5.92
CA GLU A 159 22.24 0.70 -4.70
C GLU A 159 23.00 -0.60 -5.01
N GLY A 160 22.65 -1.29 -6.10
CA GLY A 160 23.38 -2.47 -6.57
C GLY A 160 24.83 -2.16 -6.93
N ASP A 161 25.09 -1.04 -7.60
CA ASP A 161 26.42 -0.59 -7.99
C ASP A 161 27.24 -0.09 -6.80
N ALA A 162 26.62 0.60 -5.84
CA ALA A 162 27.29 1.08 -4.62
C ALA A 162 27.80 -0.08 -3.74
N LEU A 163 27.09 -1.19 -3.70
CA LEU A 163 27.47 -2.39 -2.94
C LEU A 163 28.49 -3.29 -3.69
N SER A 164 28.80 -2.96 -4.93
CA SER A 164 29.74 -3.73 -5.78
C SER A 164 31.17 -3.15 -5.77
N ARG A 165 31.37 -2.01 -5.10
CA ARG A 165 32.67 -1.33 -4.92
C ARG A 165 33.20 -1.55 -3.50
#